data_5db54c9d30f39e6328e1c12686a57ec8
#
_entry.id   5db54c9d30f39e6328e1c12686a57ec8
#
_cell.length_a   1.000
_cell.length_b   1.000
_cell.length_c   1.000
_cell.angle_alpha   90.00
_cell.angle_beta   90.00
_cell.angle_gamma   90.00
#
_symmetry.space_group_name_H-M   'P 1'
#
loop_
_entity.id
_entity.type
_entity.pdbx_description
1 polymer ?
#
loop_
_entity_poly.entity_id
_entity_poly.type
_entity_poly.pdbx_seq_one_letter_code
_entity_poly.pdbx_strand_id
1 'polypeptide(L)'
;ICRKLASAPAETYHEAVQATWFLYVILQMEGNASSFSPGRMDQYLYPYYRFSRTRGMTDSDALEITQCLWLKFNEIVYLRNSGSARYFAGFPIGFNVAIGGQKDDGSDASNELSYLFLRAQALLLLPQPNLSLRIFRDSPQELLEAASRVIGLGSGMPQIFNDEAVIPALEAHGIHHEDAVNYAIVGCVELTT
;
A
#
# COMPACT_ATOMS: atom_id res chain seq x y z
N ILE A 1 -20.51 3.35 -10.47
CA ILE A 1 -19.19 3.81 -9.99
C ILE A 1 -18.43 4.47 -11.14
N CYS A 2 -18.02 3.76 -12.21
CA CYS A 2 -17.15 4.27 -13.27
C CYS A 2 -17.63 5.57 -13.94
N ARG A 3 -18.93 5.67 -14.26
CA ARG A 3 -19.51 6.91 -14.82
C ARG A 3 -19.41 8.10 -13.87
N LYS A 4 -19.59 7.88 -12.55
CA LYS A 4 -19.47 8.92 -11.54
C LYS A 4 -18.04 9.40 -11.45
N LEU A 5 -17.07 8.49 -11.37
CA LEU A 5 -15.65 8.81 -11.23
C LEU A 5 -15.06 9.56 -12.43
N ALA A 6 -15.73 9.52 -13.60
CA ALA A 6 -15.31 10.31 -14.76
C ALA A 6 -15.54 11.82 -14.57
N SER A 7 -16.40 12.25 -13.65
CA SER A 7 -16.81 13.65 -13.50
C SER A 7 -16.99 14.12 -12.06
N ALA A 8 -16.86 13.23 -11.08
CA ALA A 8 -17.04 13.54 -9.67
C ALA A 8 -16.06 12.76 -8.79
N PRO A 9 -15.67 13.29 -7.63
CA PRO A 9 -14.77 12.59 -6.70
C PRO A 9 -15.42 11.32 -6.13
N ALA A 10 -14.55 10.42 -5.66
CA ALA A 10 -14.98 9.26 -4.88
C ALA A 10 -15.58 9.70 -3.54
N GLU A 11 -16.58 8.96 -3.06
CA GLU A 11 -17.19 9.14 -1.74
C GLU A 11 -17.09 7.86 -0.90
N THR A 12 -17.22 6.71 -1.54
CA THR A 12 -17.20 5.41 -0.88
C THR A 12 -15.84 4.72 -1.02
N TYR A 13 -15.59 3.73 -0.15
CA TYR A 13 -14.38 2.91 -0.23
C TYR A 13 -14.22 2.24 -1.60
N HIS A 14 -15.29 1.63 -2.11
CA HIS A 14 -15.27 1.01 -3.43
C HIS A 14 -14.94 2.01 -4.55
N GLU A 15 -15.52 3.20 -4.50
CA GLU A 15 -15.21 4.26 -5.47
C GLU A 15 -13.76 4.73 -5.38
N ALA A 16 -13.23 4.91 -4.17
CA ALA A 16 -11.83 5.33 -3.97
C ALA A 16 -10.84 4.26 -4.44
N VAL A 17 -11.09 3.00 -4.14
CA VAL A 17 -10.30 1.86 -4.64
C VAL A 17 -10.37 1.79 -6.17
N GLN A 18 -11.54 1.97 -6.77
CA GLN A 18 -11.70 1.98 -8.23
C GLN A 18 -10.97 3.17 -8.88
N ALA A 19 -10.99 4.34 -8.25
CA ALA A 19 -10.24 5.52 -8.73
C ALA A 19 -8.73 5.27 -8.68
N THR A 20 -8.24 4.66 -7.61
CA THR A 20 -6.82 4.27 -7.48
C THR A 20 -6.42 3.31 -8.60
N TRP A 21 -7.25 2.32 -8.90
CA TRP A 21 -7.01 1.39 -10.00
C TRP A 21 -6.99 2.09 -11.36
N PHE A 22 -7.92 3.00 -11.63
CA PHE A 22 -7.92 3.75 -12.90
C PHE A 22 -6.67 4.62 -13.06
N LEU A 23 -6.27 5.32 -12.01
CA LEU A 23 -5.06 6.13 -12.03
C LEU A 23 -3.84 5.24 -12.32
N TYR A 24 -3.72 4.10 -11.66
CA TYR A 24 -2.64 3.14 -11.90
C TYR A 24 -2.60 2.67 -13.36
N VAL A 25 -3.75 2.28 -13.94
CA VAL A 25 -3.82 1.82 -15.34
C VAL A 25 -3.35 2.93 -16.30
N ILE A 26 -3.84 4.16 -16.11
CA ILE A 26 -3.48 5.29 -16.97
C ILE A 26 -1.98 5.59 -16.90
N LEU A 27 -1.43 5.68 -15.69
CA LEU A 27 -0.01 5.92 -15.47
C LEU A 27 0.86 4.79 -16.06
N GLN A 28 0.40 3.54 -15.94
CA GLN A 28 1.10 2.39 -16.52
C GLN A 28 1.07 2.40 -18.05
N MET A 29 -0.04 2.81 -18.65
CA MET A 29 -0.16 2.94 -20.11
C MET A 29 0.77 4.04 -20.66
N GLU A 30 0.92 5.14 -19.95
CA GLU A 30 1.80 6.24 -20.35
C GLU A 30 3.27 5.94 -20.09
N GLY A 31 3.58 5.43 -18.91
CA GLY A 31 4.97 5.30 -18.45
C GLY A 31 5.58 3.93 -18.71
N ASN A 32 4.78 2.87 -18.87
CA ASN A 32 5.27 1.48 -18.82
C ASN A 32 6.32 1.31 -17.70
N ALA A 33 6.06 1.94 -16.56
CA ALA A 33 7.04 2.04 -15.48
C ALA A 33 7.00 0.81 -14.57
N SER A 34 8.15 0.42 -14.10
CA SER A 34 8.23 -0.41 -12.89
C SER A 34 8.07 0.48 -11.66
N SER A 35 7.61 -0.11 -10.56
CA SER A 35 7.62 0.57 -9.26
C SER A 35 6.62 1.71 -9.09
N PHE A 36 5.51 1.71 -9.81
CA PHE A 36 4.38 2.54 -9.44
C PHE A 36 3.86 2.09 -8.07
N SER A 37 3.98 2.95 -7.07
CA SER A 37 3.63 2.61 -5.70
C SER A 37 2.60 3.60 -5.17
N PRO A 38 1.43 3.13 -4.72
CA PRO A 38 0.37 4.00 -4.24
C PRO A 38 0.64 4.62 -2.86
N GLY A 39 1.75 4.26 -2.22
CA GLY A 39 2.15 4.83 -0.95
C GLY A 39 1.29 4.37 0.23
N ARG A 40 0.98 5.30 1.12
CA ARG A 40 0.27 5.04 2.40
C ARG A 40 -1.24 4.87 2.18
N MET A 41 -1.63 3.78 1.52
CA MET A 41 -3.04 3.53 1.15
C MET A 41 -3.96 3.41 2.36
N ASP A 42 -3.50 2.88 3.46
CA ASP A 42 -4.29 2.77 4.69
C ASP A 42 -4.64 4.14 5.28
N GLN A 43 -3.89 5.21 4.94
CA GLN A 43 -4.16 6.57 5.40
C GLN A 43 -5.18 7.27 4.50
N TYR A 44 -4.87 7.42 3.21
CA TYR A 44 -5.74 8.20 2.32
C TYR A 44 -7.06 7.50 1.93
N LEU A 45 -7.12 6.17 2.02
CA LEU A 45 -8.38 5.43 1.82
C LEU A 45 -9.25 5.34 3.08
N TYR A 46 -8.68 5.58 4.26
CA TYR A 46 -9.38 5.41 5.53
C TYR A 46 -10.64 6.28 5.70
N PRO A 47 -10.67 7.56 5.30
CA PRO A 47 -11.90 8.35 5.36
C PRO A 47 -13.06 7.74 4.56
N TYR A 48 -12.76 7.22 3.37
CA TYR A 48 -13.76 6.55 2.51
C TYR A 48 -14.24 5.22 3.10
N TYR A 49 -13.31 4.47 3.70
CA TYR A 49 -13.62 3.25 4.42
C TYR A 49 -14.58 3.54 5.58
N ARG A 50 -14.25 4.47 6.45
CA ARG A 50 -15.10 4.86 7.57
C ARG A 50 -16.49 5.32 7.10
N PHE A 51 -16.55 6.17 6.10
CA PHE A 51 -17.82 6.61 5.52
C PHE A 51 -18.65 5.43 5.03
N SER A 52 -18.07 4.49 4.33
CA SER A 52 -18.77 3.30 3.84
C SER A 52 -19.24 2.39 4.99
N ARG A 53 -18.46 2.28 6.07
CA ARG A 53 -18.86 1.55 7.28
C ARG A 53 -20.13 2.13 7.91
N THR A 54 -20.25 3.44 7.98
CA THR A 54 -21.48 4.09 8.50
C THR A 54 -22.70 3.85 7.60
N ARG A 55 -22.48 3.41 6.36
CA ARG A 55 -23.53 3.08 5.38
C ARG A 55 -23.78 1.59 5.21
N GLY A 56 -23.26 0.77 6.10
CA GLY A 56 -23.55 -0.66 6.14
C GLY A 56 -22.56 -1.57 5.42
N MET A 57 -21.44 -1.04 4.91
CA MET A 57 -20.37 -1.90 4.37
C MET A 57 -19.82 -2.80 5.48
N THR A 58 -19.80 -4.09 5.27
CA THR A 58 -19.25 -5.08 6.20
C THR A 58 -17.74 -5.22 6.08
N ASP A 59 -17.09 -5.85 7.04
CA ASP A 59 -15.66 -6.19 6.93
C ASP A 59 -15.40 -7.17 5.78
N SER A 60 -16.34 -8.04 5.50
CA SER A 60 -16.26 -8.96 4.36
C SER A 60 -16.29 -8.22 3.03
N ASP A 61 -17.20 -7.24 2.89
CA ASP A 61 -17.27 -6.42 1.66
C ASP A 61 -15.97 -5.64 1.45
N ALA A 62 -15.45 -5.02 2.50
CA ALA A 62 -14.19 -4.27 2.43
C ALA A 62 -13.01 -5.17 2.08
N LEU A 63 -12.97 -6.37 2.66
CA LEU A 63 -11.93 -7.37 2.36
C LEU A 63 -12.01 -7.82 0.91
N GLU A 64 -13.21 -8.13 0.40
CA GLU A 64 -13.42 -8.53 -0.99
C GLU A 64 -12.97 -7.44 -1.98
N ILE A 65 -13.36 -6.18 -1.74
CA ILE A 65 -12.92 -5.04 -2.55
C ILE A 65 -11.39 -4.92 -2.56
N THR A 66 -10.75 -5.07 -1.39
CA THR A 66 -9.29 -5.04 -1.26
C THR A 66 -8.63 -6.20 -2.00
N GLN A 67 -9.15 -7.41 -1.86
CA GLN A 67 -8.65 -8.59 -2.56
C GLN A 67 -8.78 -8.46 -4.08
N CYS A 68 -9.88 -7.90 -4.57
CA CYS A 68 -10.04 -7.58 -5.98
C CYS A 68 -8.95 -6.62 -6.47
N LEU A 69 -8.61 -5.59 -5.69
CA LEU A 69 -7.52 -4.67 -6.04
C LEU A 69 -6.16 -5.40 -6.06
N TRP A 70 -5.88 -6.28 -5.08
CA TRP A 70 -4.64 -7.09 -5.05
C TRP A 70 -4.53 -7.97 -6.29
N LEU A 71 -5.63 -8.63 -6.71
CA LEU A 71 -5.68 -9.39 -7.95
C LEU A 71 -5.37 -8.49 -9.16
N LYS A 72 -5.98 -7.31 -9.23
CA LYS A 72 -5.76 -6.34 -10.30
C LYS A 72 -4.29 -5.89 -10.42
N PHE A 73 -3.59 -5.72 -9.30
CA PHE A 73 -2.16 -5.38 -9.32
C PHE A 73 -1.29 -6.48 -9.96
N ASN A 74 -1.79 -7.69 -10.06
CA ASN A 74 -1.09 -8.80 -10.73
C ASN A 74 -1.49 -8.99 -12.19
N GLU A 75 -2.47 -8.24 -12.71
CA GLU A 75 -2.89 -8.33 -14.11
C GLU A 75 -2.02 -7.52 -15.07
N ILE A 76 -1.37 -6.46 -14.58
CA ILE A 76 -0.51 -5.60 -15.40
C ILE A 76 0.94 -5.99 -15.18
N VAL A 77 1.62 -6.30 -16.28
CA VAL A 77 3.03 -6.67 -16.28
C VAL A 77 3.83 -5.58 -17.00
N TYR A 78 4.93 -5.15 -16.38
CA TYR A 78 5.90 -4.26 -17.00
C TYR A 78 6.51 -4.90 -18.25
N LEU A 79 6.43 -4.22 -19.39
CA LEU A 79 6.98 -4.70 -20.64
C LEU A 79 8.50 -4.48 -20.67
N ARG A 80 9.27 -5.56 -20.61
CA ARG A 80 10.74 -5.54 -20.59
C ARG A 80 11.32 -5.95 -21.93
N ASN A 81 12.47 -5.37 -22.28
CA ASN A 81 13.27 -5.92 -23.36
C ASN A 81 13.90 -7.28 -22.97
N SER A 82 14.32 -8.05 -23.95
CA SER A 82 14.84 -9.40 -23.73
C SER A 82 16.06 -9.47 -22.80
N GLY A 83 16.92 -8.44 -22.80
CA GLY A 83 18.07 -8.36 -21.91
C GLY A 83 17.65 -8.18 -20.46
N SER A 84 16.75 -7.25 -20.19
CA SER A 84 16.20 -7.00 -18.86
C SER A 84 15.38 -8.19 -18.33
N ALA A 85 14.61 -8.84 -19.19
CA ALA A 85 13.78 -9.98 -18.80
C ALA A 85 14.57 -11.14 -18.19
N ARG A 86 15.82 -11.32 -18.59
CA ARG A 86 16.71 -12.37 -18.03
C ARG A 86 16.98 -12.18 -16.54
N TYR A 87 17.05 -10.95 -16.07
CA TYR A 87 17.33 -10.63 -14.66
C TYR A 87 16.08 -10.61 -13.78
N PHE A 88 14.94 -10.27 -14.35
CA PHE A 88 13.70 -10.06 -13.59
C PHE A 88 12.65 -11.17 -13.79
N ALA A 89 12.94 -12.18 -14.63
CA ALA A 89 12.07 -13.34 -14.87
C ALA A 89 10.58 -13.00 -15.16
N GLY A 90 10.32 -11.82 -15.72
CA GLY A 90 8.97 -11.34 -16.00
C GLY A 90 8.18 -10.81 -14.78
N PHE A 91 8.70 -10.92 -13.57
CA PHE A 91 8.12 -10.46 -12.29
C PHE A 91 9.19 -9.88 -11.40
N PRO A 92 8.82 -9.11 -10.40
CA PRO A 92 7.65 -8.30 -10.12
C PRO A 92 7.81 -6.89 -10.70
N ILE A 93 6.72 -6.10 -10.72
CA ILE A 93 6.78 -4.69 -11.10
C ILE A 93 7.18 -3.78 -9.94
N GLY A 94 7.28 -4.29 -8.72
CA GLY A 94 7.66 -3.52 -7.54
C GLY A 94 6.59 -2.53 -7.10
N PHE A 95 5.34 -2.93 -7.11
CA PHE A 95 4.20 -2.12 -6.68
C PHE A 95 4.09 -2.17 -5.16
N ASN A 96 4.45 -1.07 -4.48
CA ASN A 96 4.55 -1.07 -3.02
C ASN A 96 3.40 -0.32 -2.35
N VAL A 97 2.75 -0.98 -1.39
CA VAL A 97 1.74 -0.41 -0.50
C VAL A 97 2.32 -0.28 0.90
N ALA A 98 2.41 0.95 1.39
CA ALA A 98 2.87 1.22 2.75
C ALA A 98 1.68 1.32 3.72
N ILE A 99 1.84 0.74 4.91
CA ILE A 99 0.84 0.79 5.99
C ILE A 99 1.50 1.09 7.34
N GLY A 100 0.71 1.57 8.31
CA GLY A 100 1.18 1.87 9.66
C GLY A 100 2.10 3.08 9.75
N GLY A 101 3.05 3.03 10.67
CA GLY A 101 3.98 4.13 10.95
C GLY A 101 3.40 5.21 11.84
N GLN A 102 4.00 6.39 11.79
CA GLN A 102 3.62 7.54 12.60
C GLN A 102 2.78 8.56 11.82
N LYS A 103 1.98 9.34 12.55
CA LYS A 103 1.40 10.61 12.12
C LYS A 103 2.36 11.76 12.41
N ASP A 104 2.02 12.96 11.93
CA ASP A 104 2.82 14.17 12.12
C ASP A 104 3.02 14.53 13.61
N ASP A 105 2.09 14.13 14.49
CA ASP A 105 2.18 14.32 15.94
C ASP A 105 2.96 13.19 16.67
N GLY A 106 3.54 12.25 15.93
CA GLY A 106 4.25 11.10 16.47
C GLY A 106 3.36 9.97 16.98
N SER A 107 2.04 10.10 16.91
CA SER A 107 1.10 9.04 17.31
C SER A 107 1.02 7.93 16.27
N ASP A 108 0.51 6.76 16.68
CA ASP A 108 0.30 5.63 15.79
C ASP A 108 -0.68 5.96 14.65
N ALA A 109 -0.27 5.66 13.43
CA ALA A 109 -1.06 5.87 12.22
C ALA A 109 -1.82 4.60 11.79
N SER A 110 -1.58 3.46 12.41
CA SER A 110 -2.29 2.24 12.06
C SER A 110 -3.80 2.37 12.31
N ASN A 111 -4.57 1.72 11.47
CA ASN A 111 -6.02 1.77 11.52
C ASN A 111 -6.61 0.45 10.99
N GLU A 112 -7.93 0.34 10.92
CA GLU A 112 -8.61 -0.88 10.51
C GLU A 112 -8.18 -1.36 9.10
N LEU A 113 -7.82 -0.42 8.19
CA LEU A 113 -7.33 -0.79 6.87
C LEU A 113 -5.93 -1.41 6.92
N SER A 114 -5.07 -1.01 7.86
CA SER A 114 -3.75 -1.63 8.03
C SER A 114 -3.90 -3.12 8.31
N TYR A 115 -4.81 -3.50 9.20
CA TYR A 115 -5.13 -4.91 9.51
C TYR A 115 -5.83 -5.60 8.34
N LEU A 116 -6.72 -4.90 7.64
CA LEU A 116 -7.44 -5.44 6.48
C LEU A 116 -6.47 -5.81 5.36
N PHE A 117 -5.46 -4.97 5.10
CA PHE A 117 -4.44 -5.20 4.07
C PHE A 117 -3.53 -6.37 4.44
N LEU A 118 -3.13 -6.49 5.70
CA LEU A 118 -2.43 -7.68 6.20
C LEU A 118 -3.25 -8.95 6.00
N ARG A 119 -4.56 -8.89 6.29
CA ARG A 119 -5.47 -10.01 6.09
C ARG A 119 -5.63 -10.38 4.61
N ALA A 120 -5.77 -9.39 3.73
CA ALA A 120 -5.84 -9.62 2.28
C ALA A 120 -4.56 -10.30 1.76
N GLN A 121 -3.40 -9.84 2.23
CA GLN A 121 -2.11 -10.45 1.90
C GLN A 121 -2.01 -11.89 2.37
N ALA A 122 -2.43 -12.17 3.60
CA ALA A 122 -2.43 -13.53 4.17
C ALA A 122 -3.30 -14.52 3.39
N LEU A 123 -4.42 -14.05 2.84
CA LEU A 123 -5.37 -14.92 2.14
C LEU A 123 -4.98 -15.17 0.68
N LEU A 124 -4.33 -14.22 0.03
CA LEU A 124 -4.01 -14.31 -1.40
C LEU A 124 -2.58 -14.78 -1.67
N LEU A 125 -1.62 -14.39 -0.83
CA LEU A 125 -0.19 -14.69 -0.98
C LEU A 125 0.36 -14.38 -2.39
N LEU A 126 -0.15 -13.31 -3.00
CA LEU A 126 0.26 -12.89 -4.33
C LEU A 126 1.59 -12.14 -4.29
N PRO A 127 2.37 -12.15 -5.38
CA PRO A 127 3.64 -11.42 -5.45
C PRO A 127 3.48 -9.89 -5.49
N GLN A 128 2.28 -9.40 -5.80
CA GLN A 128 1.93 -7.98 -5.78
C GLN A 128 0.63 -7.75 -4.99
N PRO A 129 0.56 -6.62 -4.27
CA PRO A 129 1.60 -5.61 -4.05
C PRO A 129 2.72 -6.09 -3.13
N ASN A 130 3.90 -5.45 -3.19
CA ASN A 130 4.81 -5.48 -2.08
C ASN A 130 4.14 -4.74 -0.91
N LEU A 131 3.87 -5.43 0.17
CA LEU A 131 3.28 -4.80 1.35
C LEU A 131 4.39 -4.43 2.32
N SER A 132 4.49 -3.15 2.68
CA SER A 132 5.48 -2.61 3.60
C SER A 132 4.80 -2.08 4.86
N LEU A 133 5.17 -2.64 6.01
CA LEU A 133 4.70 -2.18 7.30
C LEU A 133 5.75 -1.27 7.94
N ARG A 134 5.36 -0.04 8.20
CA ARG A 134 6.15 0.89 9.00
C ARG A 134 5.83 0.69 10.47
N ILE A 135 6.87 0.55 11.28
CA ILE A 135 6.76 0.34 12.73
C ILE A 135 7.62 1.36 13.49
N PHE A 136 7.31 1.57 14.74
CA PHE A 136 8.06 2.36 15.70
C PHE A 136 7.80 1.85 17.13
N ARG A 137 8.40 2.49 18.13
CA ARG A 137 8.33 2.06 19.54
C ARG A 137 6.88 1.84 20.04
N ASP A 138 5.97 2.75 19.69
CA ASP A 138 4.61 2.72 20.19
C ASP A 138 3.62 2.07 19.21
N SER A 139 4.14 1.31 18.22
CA SER A 139 3.28 0.50 17.35
C SER A 139 2.48 -0.52 18.18
N PRO A 140 1.16 -0.68 17.91
CA PRO A 140 0.33 -1.63 18.64
C PRO A 140 0.86 -3.06 18.57
N GLN A 141 0.89 -3.75 19.71
CA GLN A 141 1.34 -5.14 19.79
C GLN A 141 0.54 -6.06 18.88
N GLU A 142 -0.78 -5.84 18.77
CA GLU A 142 -1.66 -6.61 17.90
C GLU A 142 -1.28 -6.46 16.41
N LEU A 143 -0.80 -5.27 16.00
CA LEU A 143 -0.32 -5.03 14.63
C LEU A 143 0.95 -5.85 14.36
N LEU A 144 1.90 -5.83 15.29
CA LEU A 144 3.14 -6.59 15.18
C LEU A 144 2.88 -8.11 15.14
N GLU A 145 1.94 -8.58 15.94
CA GLU A 145 1.51 -9.99 15.94
C GLU A 145 0.82 -10.36 14.62
N ALA A 146 -0.07 -9.49 14.12
CA ALA A 146 -0.73 -9.72 12.83
C ALA A 146 0.29 -9.79 11.69
N ALA A 147 1.24 -8.86 11.64
CA ALA A 147 2.31 -8.86 10.65
C ALA A 147 3.20 -10.11 10.76
N SER A 148 3.58 -10.50 11.98
CA SER A 148 4.40 -11.70 12.22
C SER A 148 3.71 -12.96 11.71
N ARG A 149 2.40 -13.10 11.92
CA ARG A 149 1.63 -14.22 11.36
C ARG A 149 1.67 -14.25 9.83
N VAL A 150 1.58 -13.08 9.17
CA VAL A 150 1.64 -13.00 7.70
C VAL A 150 3.04 -13.33 7.19
N ILE A 151 4.08 -12.82 7.84
CA ILE A 151 5.48 -13.17 7.52
C ILE A 151 5.70 -14.69 7.63
N GLY A 152 5.15 -15.30 8.66
CA GLY A 152 5.24 -16.76 8.89
C GLY A 152 4.62 -17.62 7.78
N LEU A 153 3.78 -17.05 6.91
CA LEU A 153 3.23 -17.75 5.74
C LEU A 153 4.24 -17.87 4.58
N GLY A 154 5.39 -17.20 4.66
CA GLY A 154 6.50 -17.39 3.73
C GLY A 154 6.38 -16.62 2.40
N SER A 155 5.46 -15.67 2.29
CA SER A 155 5.33 -14.83 1.07
C SER A 155 6.41 -13.75 0.95
N GLY A 156 7.22 -13.52 2.00
CA GLY A 156 8.17 -12.42 2.08
C GLY A 156 7.55 -11.07 2.43
N MET A 157 6.25 -11.04 2.74
CA MET A 157 5.48 -9.84 3.07
C MET A 157 4.86 -9.98 4.46
N PRO A 158 4.59 -8.85 5.16
CA PRO A 158 5.07 -7.50 4.83
C PRO A 158 6.57 -7.34 5.06
N GLN A 159 7.20 -6.45 4.31
CA GLN A 159 8.52 -5.91 4.61
C GLN A 159 8.41 -4.95 5.80
N ILE A 160 9.41 -4.91 6.66
CA ILE A 160 9.38 -4.09 7.88
C ILE A 160 10.31 -2.89 7.73
N PHE A 161 9.78 -1.69 7.98
CA PHE A 161 10.53 -0.43 8.01
C PHE A 161 10.39 0.21 9.39
N ASN A 162 11.53 0.52 10.03
CA ASN A 162 11.52 1.14 11.34
C ASN A 162 11.61 2.66 11.23
N ASP A 163 10.54 3.36 11.58
CA ASP A 163 10.46 4.82 11.55
C ASP A 163 11.53 5.49 12.41
N GLU A 164 11.91 4.87 13.54
CA GLU A 164 12.96 5.41 14.42
C GLU A 164 14.37 5.41 13.76
N ALA A 165 14.55 4.63 12.71
CA ALA A 165 15.77 4.64 11.92
C ALA A 165 15.61 5.48 10.64
N VAL A 166 14.47 5.35 9.96
CA VAL A 166 14.24 5.97 8.64
C VAL A 166 14.02 7.48 8.76
N ILE A 167 13.16 7.94 9.67
CA ILE A 167 12.85 9.37 9.80
C ILE A 167 14.11 10.19 10.11
N PRO A 168 14.90 9.87 11.13
CA PRO A 168 16.14 10.61 11.39
C PRO A 168 17.16 10.55 10.24
N ALA A 169 17.20 9.44 9.50
CA ALA A 169 18.08 9.34 8.33
C ALA A 169 17.65 10.28 7.21
N LEU A 170 16.36 10.40 6.94
CA LEU A 170 15.81 11.35 5.95
C LEU A 170 16.08 12.81 6.38
N GLU A 171 15.86 13.14 7.65
CA GLU A 171 16.16 14.46 8.22
C GLU A 171 17.65 14.81 8.09
N ALA A 172 18.54 13.85 8.34
CA ALA A 172 19.98 14.03 8.18
C ALA A 172 20.38 14.31 6.72
N HIS A 173 19.55 13.92 5.74
CA HIS A 173 19.72 14.26 4.34
C HIS A 173 19.01 15.56 3.94
N GLY A 174 18.48 16.33 4.89
CA GLY A 174 17.88 17.65 4.66
C GLY A 174 16.38 17.62 4.33
N ILE A 175 15.72 16.49 4.50
CA ILE A 175 14.27 16.40 4.39
C ILE A 175 13.62 17.02 5.63
N HIS A 176 12.63 17.87 5.46
CA HIS A 176 11.87 18.43 6.56
C HIS A 176 11.11 17.35 7.33
N HIS A 177 10.95 17.53 8.64
CA HIS A 177 10.29 16.55 9.51
C HIS A 177 8.90 16.12 9.01
N GLU A 178 8.09 17.10 8.60
CA GLU A 178 6.72 16.87 8.08
C GLU A 178 6.72 15.94 6.86
N ASP A 179 7.69 16.09 5.95
CA ASP A 179 7.86 15.21 4.80
C ASP A 179 8.46 13.86 5.20
N ALA A 180 9.49 13.88 6.07
CA ALA A 180 10.15 12.67 6.54
C ALA A 180 9.19 11.72 7.27
N VAL A 181 8.28 12.24 8.10
CA VAL A 181 7.25 11.42 8.78
C VAL A 181 6.27 10.80 7.78
N ASN A 182 6.03 11.46 6.65
CA ASN A 182 5.10 11.01 5.63
C ASN A 182 5.75 10.11 4.55
N TYR A 183 6.99 9.68 4.73
CA TYR A 183 7.64 8.82 3.75
C TYR A 183 6.81 7.59 3.40
N ALA A 184 6.93 7.17 2.17
CA ALA A 184 6.43 5.90 1.67
C ALA A 184 7.56 5.08 1.04
N ILE A 185 7.25 3.85 0.71
CA ILE A 185 8.19 2.96 0.03
C ILE A 185 7.76 2.83 -1.43
N VAL A 186 8.70 3.01 -2.34
CA VAL A 186 8.51 2.81 -3.77
C VAL A 186 9.32 1.60 -4.22
N GLY A 187 8.73 0.79 -5.09
CA GLY A 187 9.42 -0.38 -5.60
C GLY A 187 9.74 -1.40 -4.53
N CYS A 188 10.99 -1.77 -4.41
CA CYS A 188 11.43 -2.79 -3.47
C CYS A 188 11.61 -2.24 -2.06
N VAL A 189 12.43 -1.15 -1.93
CA VAL A 189 12.83 -0.58 -0.64
C VAL A 189 13.17 0.91 -0.73
N GLU A 190 12.94 1.56 -1.84
CA GLU A 190 13.29 2.94 -2.07
C GLU A 190 12.37 3.85 -1.25
N LEU A 191 12.96 4.79 -0.51
CA LEU A 191 12.21 5.73 0.30
C LEU A 191 11.87 6.98 -0.52
N THR A 192 10.64 7.46 -0.40
CA THR A 192 10.18 8.71 -1.02
C THR A 192 9.35 9.50 -0.02
N THR A 193 9.41 10.82 -0.13
CA THR A 193 8.67 11.79 0.69
C THR A 193 7.79 12.66 -0.18
#